data_f712bda6aae5a46789c1754cb6aee212
#
_entry.id   f712bda6aae5a46789c1754cb6aee212
#
_cell.length_a   1.000
_cell.length_b   1.000
_cell.length_c   1.000
_cell.angle_alpha   90.00
_cell.angle_beta   90.00
_cell.angle_gamma   90.00
#
_symmetry.space_group_name_H-M   'P 1'
#
loop_
_entity.id
_entity.type
_entity.pdbx_description
1 polymer ?
#
loop_
_entity_poly.entity_id
_entity_poly.type
_entity_poly.pdbx_seq_one_letter_code
_entity_poly.pdbx_strand_id
1 'polypeptide(L)'
;MRKDIQDALENAIAEFEKRQQAEQERLRERERFETDWARIRTAVVLPALEEVAVVLRKAGWQCEVRAGDKDPGVHFTVYRGAKAGVGGAEKPFMTYQPEKQKNIVVVNVATKAFAAPVGSFALDKITEDFVQTEATKFFARAASEIG
;
A
#
# COMPACT_ATOMS: atom_id res chain seq x y z
N MET A 1 19.52 24.41 46.92
CA MET A 1 19.42 23.05 46.34
C MET A 1 20.82 22.55 46.05
N ARG A 2 21.09 21.31 46.38
CA ARG A 2 22.39 20.72 46.06
C ARG A 2 22.55 20.62 44.55
N LYS A 3 23.78 20.83 44.09
CA LYS A 3 24.10 20.87 42.68
C LYS A 3 23.77 19.54 41.98
N ASP A 4 24.03 18.41 42.64
CA ASP A 4 23.75 17.08 42.09
C ASP A 4 22.25 16.86 41.86
N ILE A 5 21.39 17.40 42.69
CA ILE A 5 19.93 17.32 42.55
C ILE A 5 19.47 18.24 41.42
N GLN A 6 20.05 19.44 41.34
CA GLN A 6 19.75 20.37 40.28
C GLN A 6 20.14 19.79 38.91
N ASP A 7 21.33 19.22 38.80
CA ASP A 7 21.80 18.60 37.57
C ASP A 7 20.90 17.43 37.16
N ALA A 8 20.47 16.63 38.13
CA ALA A 8 19.57 15.50 37.87
C ALA A 8 18.21 15.99 37.33
N LEU A 9 17.68 17.07 37.90
CA LEU A 9 16.42 17.66 37.42
C LEU A 9 16.56 18.25 36.02
N GLU A 10 17.66 18.97 35.77
CA GLU A 10 17.92 19.53 34.46
C GLU A 10 18.06 18.45 33.40
N ASN A 11 18.75 17.35 33.73
CA ASN A 11 18.87 16.19 32.84
C ASN A 11 17.51 15.54 32.56
N ALA A 12 16.66 15.40 33.59
CA ALA A 12 15.33 14.83 33.43
C ALA A 12 14.45 15.71 32.52
N ILE A 13 14.53 17.02 32.71
CA ILE A 13 13.81 17.98 31.85
C ILE A 13 14.29 17.89 30.41
N ALA A 14 15.60 17.86 30.19
CA ALA A 14 16.17 17.75 28.86
C ALA A 14 15.75 16.44 28.15
N GLU A 15 15.73 15.32 28.89
CA GLU A 15 15.27 14.03 28.38
C GLU A 15 13.79 14.07 28.00
N PHE A 16 12.97 14.71 28.84
CA PHE A 16 11.55 14.87 28.56
C PHE A 16 11.33 15.70 27.30
N GLU A 17 11.99 16.85 27.18
CA GLU A 17 11.88 17.73 26.00
C GLU A 17 12.33 17.02 24.74
N LYS A 18 13.40 16.24 24.81
CA LYS A 18 13.91 15.46 23.70
C LYS A 18 12.88 14.44 23.21
N ARG A 19 12.23 13.75 24.17
CA ARG A 19 11.18 12.79 23.82
C ARG A 19 9.96 13.46 23.20
N GLN A 20 9.59 14.66 23.70
CA GLN A 20 8.49 15.44 23.13
C GLN A 20 8.78 15.86 21.70
N GLN A 21 9.99 16.32 21.45
CA GLN A 21 10.40 16.70 20.09
C GLN A 21 10.40 15.50 19.14
N ALA A 22 10.90 14.35 19.60
CA ALA A 22 10.92 13.14 18.81
C ALA A 22 9.49 12.66 18.47
N GLU A 23 8.57 12.78 19.43
CA GLU A 23 7.17 12.42 19.22
C GLU A 23 6.51 13.35 18.20
N GLN A 24 6.75 14.66 18.31
CA GLN A 24 6.22 15.64 17.34
C GLN A 24 6.75 15.40 15.94
N GLU A 25 8.04 15.09 15.82
CA GLU A 25 8.68 14.77 14.54
C GLU A 25 8.04 13.53 13.91
N ARG A 26 7.83 12.50 14.70
CA ARG A 26 7.20 11.26 14.26
C ARG A 26 5.77 11.50 13.75
N LEU A 27 5.00 12.34 14.45
CA LEU A 27 3.65 12.70 14.03
C LEU A 27 3.65 13.48 12.72
N ARG A 28 4.60 14.41 12.56
CA ARG A 28 4.75 15.18 11.30
C ARG A 28 5.11 14.27 10.13
N GLU A 29 6.00 13.32 10.34
CA GLU A 29 6.39 12.36 9.31
C GLU A 29 5.21 11.49 8.91
N ARG A 30 4.41 11.05 9.87
CA ARG A 30 3.21 10.27 9.61
C ARG A 30 2.19 11.06 8.79
N GLU A 31 1.94 12.30 9.17
CA GLU A 31 1.00 13.17 8.44
C GLU A 31 1.50 13.42 7.01
N ARG A 32 2.79 13.65 6.85
CA ARG A 32 3.39 13.82 5.54
C ARG A 32 3.24 12.57 4.69
N PHE A 33 3.49 11.40 5.28
CA PHE A 33 3.31 10.13 4.60
C PHE A 33 1.86 9.94 4.15
N GLU A 34 0.89 10.20 5.00
CA GLU A 34 -0.53 10.08 4.67
C GLU A 34 -0.92 11.00 3.51
N THR A 35 -0.44 12.24 3.54
CA THR A 35 -0.70 13.20 2.46
C THR A 35 -0.06 12.76 1.15
N ASP A 36 1.19 12.31 1.20
CA ASP A 36 1.92 11.86 0.01
C ASP A 36 1.32 10.57 -0.54
N TRP A 37 0.91 9.66 0.32
CA TRP A 37 0.24 8.44 -0.13
C TRP A 37 -1.08 8.75 -0.83
N ALA A 38 -1.89 9.63 -0.26
CA ALA A 38 -3.16 10.02 -0.89
C ALA A 38 -2.93 10.58 -2.30
N ARG A 39 -1.88 11.37 -2.47
CA ARG A 39 -1.51 11.94 -3.77
C ARG A 39 -1.03 10.85 -4.74
N ILE A 40 -0.13 9.99 -4.31
CA ILE A 40 0.43 8.90 -5.13
C ILE A 40 -0.65 7.89 -5.50
N ARG A 41 -1.52 7.56 -4.57
CA ARG A 41 -2.66 6.69 -4.80
C ARG A 41 -3.51 7.20 -5.98
N THR A 42 -3.87 8.46 -5.95
CA THR A 42 -4.75 9.07 -6.95
C THR A 42 -4.04 9.39 -8.26
N ALA A 43 -2.79 9.87 -8.19
CA ALA A 43 -2.07 10.36 -9.37
C ALA A 43 -1.26 9.26 -10.07
N VAL A 44 -0.84 8.22 -9.36
CA VAL A 44 0.04 7.19 -9.89
C VAL A 44 -0.61 5.81 -9.90
N VAL A 45 -1.03 5.32 -8.73
CA VAL A 45 -1.49 3.93 -8.60
C VAL A 45 -2.78 3.68 -9.37
N LEU A 46 -3.80 4.49 -9.13
CA LEU A 46 -5.09 4.29 -9.78
C LEU A 46 -5.03 4.43 -11.29
N PRO A 47 -4.41 5.48 -11.87
CA PRO A 47 -4.30 5.59 -13.32
C PRO A 47 -3.46 4.47 -13.93
N ALA A 48 -2.37 4.06 -13.29
CA ALA A 48 -1.52 2.98 -13.79
C ALA A 48 -2.28 1.66 -13.86
N LEU A 49 -3.05 1.33 -12.81
CA LEU A 49 -3.88 0.12 -12.79
C LEU A 49 -5.02 0.21 -13.81
N GLU A 50 -5.63 1.39 -14.00
CA GLU A 50 -6.67 1.55 -15.02
C GLU A 50 -6.14 1.32 -16.42
N GLU A 51 -4.92 1.75 -16.73
CA GLU A 51 -4.30 1.46 -18.03
C GLU A 51 -4.15 -0.04 -18.24
N VAL A 52 -3.70 -0.77 -17.23
CA VAL A 52 -3.61 -2.23 -17.29
C VAL A 52 -4.99 -2.84 -17.48
N ALA A 53 -5.97 -2.36 -16.73
CA ALA A 53 -7.35 -2.85 -16.82
C ALA A 53 -7.94 -2.66 -18.22
N VAL A 54 -7.67 -1.53 -18.87
CA VAL A 54 -8.13 -1.28 -20.25
C VAL A 54 -7.60 -2.34 -21.19
N VAL A 55 -6.31 -2.66 -21.13
CA VAL A 55 -5.69 -3.68 -21.97
C VAL A 55 -6.32 -5.05 -21.70
N LEU A 56 -6.51 -5.41 -20.46
CA LEU A 56 -7.09 -6.71 -20.09
C LEU A 56 -8.56 -6.83 -20.51
N ARG A 57 -9.33 -5.77 -20.35
CA ARG A 57 -10.74 -5.76 -20.75
C ARG A 57 -10.88 -5.95 -22.27
N LYS A 58 -10.00 -5.37 -23.05
CA LYS A 58 -9.99 -5.56 -24.51
C LYS A 58 -9.71 -7.02 -24.88
N ALA A 59 -8.98 -7.74 -24.04
CA ALA A 59 -8.69 -9.15 -24.24
C ALA A 59 -9.76 -10.07 -23.68
N GLY A 60 -10.87 -9.53 -23.16
CA GLY A 60 -11.98 -10.31 -22.65
C GLY A 60 -11.95 -10.57 -21.14
N TRP A 61 -11.00 -9.99 -20.42
CA TRP A 61 -10.91 -10.11 -18.97
C TRP A 61 -11.79 -9.07 -18.29
N GLN A 62 -12.19 -9.38 -17.07
CA GLN A 62 -12.87 -8.40 -16.21
C GLN A 62 -11.90 -7.96 -15.13
N CYS A 63 -11.88 -6.68 -14.85
CA CYS A 63 -10.98 -6.07 -13.88
C CYS A 63 -11.73 -5.03 -13.08
N GLU A 64 -11.43 -4.98 -11.79
CA GLU A 64 -11.94 -3.93 -10.90
C GLU A 64 -10.77 -3.27 -10.21
N VAL A 65 -10.75 -1.94 -10.26
CA VAL A 65 -9.81 -1.11 -9.51
C VAL A 65 -10.63 -0.39 -8.45
N ARG A 66 -10.37 -0.67 -7.17
CA ARG A 66 -11.14 -0.13 -6.07
C ARG A 66 -10.28 0.68 -5.13
N ALA A 67 -10.75 1.88 -4.82
CA ALA A 67 -10.15 2.76 -3.83
C ALA A 67 -11.31 3.36 -3.04
N GLY A 68 -11.54 2.83 -1.84
CA GLY A 68 -12.64 3.29 -1.00
C GLY A 68 -12.34 4.62 -0.32
N ASP A 69 -13.39 5.35 0.08
CA ASP A 69 -13.23 6.61 0.80
C ASP A 69 -12.69 6.40 2.20
N LYS A 70 -13.03 5.28 2.83
CA LYS A 70 -12.60 4.96 4.20
C LYS A 70 -11.40 4.01 4.25
N ASP A 71 -11.17 3.27 3.17
CA ASP A 71 -10.03 2.37 3.06
C ASP A 71 -8.91 3.11 2.34
N PRO A 72 -7.75 3.33 2.99
CA PRO A 72 -6.64 4.03 2.35
C PRO A 72 -5.91 3.19 1.30
N GLY A 73 -6.23 1.91 1.19
CA GLY A 73 -5.59 1.01 0.25
C GLY A 73 -6.18 1.07 -1.15
N VAL A 74 -5.57 0.28 -2.05
CA VAL A 74 -6.07 0.09 -3.41
C VAL A 74 -6.16 -1.41 -3.64
N HIS A 75 -7.26 -1.85 -4.26
CA HIS A 75 -7.49 -3.26 -4.59
C HIS A 75 -7.66 -3.39 -6.10
N PHE A 76 -6.92 -4.31 -6.69
CA PHE A 76 -7.00 -4.64 -8.11
C PHE A 76 -7.38 -6.10 -8.25
N THR A 77 -8.53 -6.37 -8.86
CA THR A 77 -9.09 -7.72 -9.00
C THR A 77 -9.21 -8.07 -10.48
N VAL A 78 -8.83 -9.29 -10.86
CA VAL A 78 -8.96 -9.77 -12.23
C VAL A 78 -9.70 -11.11 -12.23
N TYR A 79 -10.57 -11.30 -13.22
CA TYR A 79 -11.28 -12.56 -13.38
C TYR A 79 -11.79 -12.70 -14.81
N ARG A 80 -12.20 -13.89 -15.15
CA ARG A 80 -12.71 -14.17 -16.49
C ARG A 80 -14.07 -14.87 -16.39
N GLY A 81 -15.04 -14.35 -17.12
CA GLY A 81 -16.38 -14.90 -17.18
C GLY A 81 -17.30 -14.38 -16.09
N ALA A 82 -18.60 -14.37 -16.37
CA ALA A 82 -19.63 -13.83 -15.48
C ALA A 82 -19.82 -14.66 -14.20
N LYS A 83 -19.33 -15.90 -14.16
CA LYS A 83 -19.45 -16.80 -13.03
C LYS A 83 -18.27 -16.75 -12.07
N ALA A 84 -17.28 -15.89 -12.32
CA ALA A 84 -16.14 -15.74 -11.42
C ALA A 84 -16.64 -15.28 -10.06
N GLY A 85 -16.26 -16.01 -9.01
CA GLY A 85 -16.73 -15.75 -7.65
C GLY A 85 -18.01 -16.46 -7.25
N VAL A 86 -18.72 -17.08 -8.17
CA VAL A 86 -19.89 -17.92 -7.84
C VAL A 86 -19.39 -19.25 -7.29
N GLY A 87 -20.00 -19.73 -6.20
CA GLY A 87 -19.58 -20.95 -5.55
C GLY A 87 -18.45 -20.79 -4.58
N GLY A 88 -18.13 -19.53 -4.17
CA GLY A 88 -17.12 -19.24 -3.17
C GLY A 88 -15.69 -19.16 -3.70
N ALA A 89 -15.49 -19.21 -5.01
CA ALA A 89 -14.17 -19.03 -5.59
C ALA A 89 -13.75 -17.57 -5.44
N GLU A 90 -12.66 -17.33 -4.72
CA GLU A 90 -12.13 -15.98 -4.58
C GLU A 90 -11.48 -15.54 -5.87
N LYS A 91 -11.74 -14.29 -6.24
CA LYS A 91 -11.11 -13.67 -7.40
C LYS A 91 -9.67 -13.35 -7.08
N PRO A 92 -8.72 -13.60 -7.99
CA PRO A 92 -7.35 -13.13 -7.79
C PRO A 92 -7.30 -11.62 -7.58
N PHE A 93 -6.47 -11.18 -6.64
CA PHE A 93 -6.37 -9.76 -6.35
C PHE A 93 -4.95 -9.35 -5.98
N MET A 94 -4.67 -8.07 -6.18
CA MET A 94 -3.45 -7.40 -5.72
C MET A 94 -3.88 -6.19 -4.91
N THR A 95 -3.20 -5.95 -3.79
CA THR A 95 -3.53 -4.84 -2.91
C THR A 95 -2.32 -3.98 -2.63
N TYR A 96 -2.56 -2.69 -2.46
CA TYR A 96 -1.60 -1.70 -1.97
C TYR A 96 -2.15 -1.18 -0.65
N GLN A 97 -1.44 -1.43 0.45
CA GLN A 97 -1.88 -1.01 1.78
C GLN A 97 -0.80 -0.17 2.46
N PRO A 98 -1.11 1.06 2.85
CA PRO A 98 -0.16 1.88 3.58
C PRO A 98 0.00 1.38 5.02
N GLU A 99 1.23 1.29 5.50
CA GLU A 99 1.55 1.08 6.90
C GLU A 99 2.07 2.39 7.48
N LYS A 100 1.20 3.12 8.16
CA LYS A 100 1.48 4.46 8.65
C LYS A 100 2.61 4.52 9.67
N GLN A 101 2.74 3.49 10.50
CA GLN A 101 3.77 3.45 11.54
C GLN A 101 5.18 3.29 10.95
N LYS A 102 5.29 2.70 9.78
CA LYS A 102 6.58 2.45 9.12
C LYS A 102 6.82 3.33 7.91
N ASN A 103 5.83 4.15 7.54
CA ASN A 103 5.88 5.04 6.36
C ASN A 103 6.21 4.28 5.07
N ILE A 104 5.61 3.11 4.92
CA ILE A 104 5.78 2.25 3.73
C ILE A 104 4.42 1.78 3.22
N VAL A 105 4.42 1.27 2.00
CA VAL A 105 3.25 0.64 1.39
C VAL A 105 3.57 -0.83 1.20
N VAL A 106 2.68 -1.70 1.70
CA VAL A 106 2.79 -3.14 1.52
C VAL A 106 1.98 -3.55 0.31
N VAL A 107 2.61 -4.28 -0.60
CA VAL A 107 1.95 -4.81 -1.79
C VAL A 107 1.80 -6.32 -1.60
N ASN A 108 0.57 -6.80 -1.69
CA ASN A 108 0.25 -8.21 -1.56
C ASN A 108 -0.48 -8.70 -2.80
N VAL A 109 -0.27 -9.97 -3.14
CA VAL A 109 -1.00 -10.64 -4.20
C VAL A 109 -1.60 -11.92 -3.67
N ALA A 110 -2.77 -12.28 -4.19
CA ALA A 110 -3.42 -13.55 -3.88
C ALA A 110 -4.04 -14.09 -5.15
N THR A 111 -3.71 -15.33 -5.48
CA THR A 111 -4.31 -16.07 -6.56
C THR A 111 -4.90 -17.35 -5.96
N LYS A 112 -5.56 -18.17 -6.78
CA LYS A 112 -6.19 -19.40 -6.30
C LYS A 112 -5.20 -20.31 -5.56
N ALA A 113 -3.96 -20.41 -6.06
CA ALA A 113 -2.95 -21.33 -5.53
C ALA A 113 -1.86 -20.64 -4.70
N PHE A 114 -1.91 -19.30 -4.59
CA PHE A 114 -0.77 -18.57 -4.04
C PHE A 114 -1.24 -17.28 -3.37
N ALA A 115 -0.74 -17.02 -2.19
CA ALA A 115 -0.95 -15.76 -1.48
C ALA A 115 0.36 -15.39 -0.81
N ALA A 116 0.90 -14.22 -1.15
CA ALA A 116 2.17 -13.77 -0.59
C ALA A 116 2.33 -12.26 -0.71
N PRO A 117 3.11 -11.64 0.19
CA PRO A 117 3.51 -10.27 -0.01
C PRO A 117 4.50 -10.17 -1.17
N VAL A 118 4.32 -9.17 -2.02
CA VAL A 118 5.33 -8.79 -3.01
C VAL A 118 6.48 -8.11 -2.31
N GLY A 119 6.17 -7.24 -1.35
CA GLY A 119 7.14 -6.55 -0.54
C GLY A 119 6.59 -5.30 0.10
N SER A 120 7.48 -4.58 0.75
CA SER A 120 7.19 -3.29 1.39
C SER A 120 8.04 -2.24 0.72
N PHE A 121 7.43 -1.12 0.34
CA PHE A 121 8.08 -0.13 -0.50
C PHE A 121 7.90 1.27 0.06
N ALA A 122 8.96 2.08 0.00
CA ALA A 122 8.85 3.51 0.26
C ALA A 122 8.06 4.17 -0.87
N LEU A 123 7.44 5.31 -0.59
CA LEU A 123 6.58 5.98 -1.56
C LEU A 123 7.29 6.35 -2.87
N ASP A 124 8.58 6.71 -2.79
CA ASP A 124 9.37 7.07 -3.97
C ASP A 124 9.62 5.89 -4.92
N LYS A 125 9.41 4.67 -4.46
CA LYS A 125 9.52 3.46 -5.28
C LYS A 125 8.24 3.13 -6.03
N ILE A 126 7.13 3.73 -5.65
CA ILE A 126 5.83 3.47 -6.27
C ILE A 126 5.64 4.43 -7.44
N THR A 127 6.14 4.00 -8.57
CA THR A 127 6.05 4.72 -9.85
C THR A 127 5.06 4.03 -10.76
N GLU A 128 4.68 4.70 -11.85
CA GLU A 128 3.81 4.11 -12.86
C GLU A 128 4.39 2.80 -13.40
N ASP A 129 5.68 2.80 -13.76
CA ASP A 129 6.36 1.59 -14.24
C ASP A 129 6.34 0.47 -13.22
N PHE A 130 6.59 0.80 -11.95
CA PHE A 130 6.54 -0.19 -10.87
C PHE A 130 5.16 -0.82 -10.76
N VAL A 131 4.11 0.00 -10.75
CA VAL A 131 2.74 -0.49 -10.61
C VAL A 131 2.35 -1.37 -11.80
N GLN A 132 2.66 -0.93 -12.99
CA GLN A 132 2.31 -1.69 -14.20
C GLN A 132 3.11 -2.98 -14.33
N THR A 133 4.39 -2.97 -13.95
CA THR A 133 5.23 -4.16 -13.94
C THR A 133 4.69 -5.20 -12.95
N GLU A 134 4.38 -4.78 -11.73
CA GLU A 134 3.85 -5.69 -10.71
C GLU A 134 2.46 -6.21 -11.06
N ALA A 135 1.61 -5.36 -11.65
CA ALA A 135 0.29 -5.79 -12.12
C ALA A 135 0.40 -6.81 -13.25
N THR A 136 1.38 -6.66 -14.14
CA THR A 136 1.61 -7.61 -15.23
C THR A 136 2.08 -8.96 -14.70
N LYS A 137 2.99 -8.96 -13.73
CA LYS A 137 3.45 -10.20 -13.07
C LYS A 137 2.29 -10.91 -12.35
N PHE A 138 1.49 -10.13 -11.63
CA PHE A 138 0.31 -10.64 -10.95
C PHE A 138 -0.66 -11.28 -11.94
N PHE A 139 -0.98 -10.58 -13.02
CA PHE A 139 -1.90 -11.09 -14.04
C PHE A 139 -1.36 -12.36 -14.69
N ALA A 140 -0.09 -12.41 -15.05
CA ALA A 140 0.52 -13.59 -15.65
C ALA A 140 0.39 -14.81 -14.74
N ARG A 141 0.58 -14.61 -13.42
CA ARG A 141 0.40 -15.67 -12.43
C ARG A 141 -1.05 -16.12 -12.34
N ALA A 142 -1.97 -15.17 -12.21
CA ALA A 142 -3.40 -15.47 -12.13
C ALA A 142 -3.89 -16.20 -13.37
N ALA A 143 -3.48 -15.75 -14.55
CA ALA A 143 -3.88 -16.35 -15.82
C ALA A 143 -3.35 -17.79 -15.97
N SER A 144 -2.14 -18.06 -15.50
CA SER A 144 -1.54 -19.40 -15.57
C SER A 144 -2.31 -20.44 -14.75
N GLU A 145 -3.04 -20.01 -13.72
CA GLU A 145 -3.83 -20.88 -12.85
C GLU A 145 -5.24 -21.14 -13.38
N ILE A 146 -5.71 -20.37 -14.32
CA ILE A 146 -7.06 -20.48 -14.90
C ILE A 146 -7.09 -21.46 -16.07
N GLY A 147 -5.96 -21.65 -16.70
CA GLY A 147 -5.82 -22.60 -17.79
C GLY A 147 -6.02 -24.04 -17.33
#